data_a79e6ab17a7e86442023db6165fa68ed
#
_entry.id   a79e6ab17a7e86442023db6165fa68ed
#
_cell.length_a   1.000
_cell.length_b   1.000
_cell.length_c   1.000
_cell.angle_alpha   90.00
_cell.angle_beta   90.00
_cell.angle_gamma   90.00
#
_symmetry.space_group_name_H-M   'P 1'
#
loop_
_entity.id
_entity.type
_entity.pdbx_description
1 polymer ?
#
loop_
_entity_poly.entity_id
_entity_poly.type
_entity_poly.pdbx_seq_one_letter_code
_entity_poly.pdbx_strand_id
1 'polypeptide(L)'
;MKRFCYILWLLTTLIVFAACNSKTTTATKSSVAQLSGFGFAKNDSMPGLAAAVFTVEERLDTGLVWNKDSMLFGTRLDTIVPRFVFTATPGAASLRTPDTVCVLTGYDTLDFSRQPIYLTIRSQDGTNTKVYEIRPTVHQVDPDLYTWTQICESIYPADDSEQRVLLLGEQFIMIANNGFSLHAYSSADGITWTDLGEPSGLPTGTKVRQIITDGEKLYYGEGNAIYSSSDAQNWTTLSVANNVVTMLLYWNEHIWVLTDEDEQYELAYIEDDALTLTGLKPDRLFPVSDFAAVSFLSSSLRERAMIVGGFAENGQSLNTRWNLEYSRHTPENGGYRLQEFSVDRPAFTSLTGISIISYNNSLLMFGGVDANMTYFGREILISTDEGLNWTLADSTKNQLPEIYQARQKQTAIVKDNNIYLFGGQDAYATYSDVYEGRLNSIDW
;
A
#
# COMPACT_ATOMS: atom_id res chain seq x y z
N MET A 1 53.44 -44.99 -68.60
CA MET A 1 52.92 -43.88 -67.85
C MET A 1 52.53 -44.18 -66.39
N LYS A 2 53.11 -45.18 -65.73
CA LYS A 2 52.80 -45.56 -64.35
C LYS A 2 53.99 -45.49 -63.36
N ARG A 3 55.13 -44.96 -63.81
CA ARG A 3 56.32 -44.82 -62.94
C ARG A 3 56.73 -43.38 -62.60
N PHE A 4 56.07 -42.40 -63.16
CA PHE A 4 56.37 -40.96 -62.91
C PHE A 4 55.50 -40.36 -61.74
N CYS A 5 54.44 -41.01 -61.31
CA CYS A 5 53.56 -40.52 -60.24
C CYS A 5 54.08 -40.82 -58.83
N TYR A 6 54.99 -41.76 -58.64
CA TYR A 6 55.49 -42.15 -57.34
C TYR A 6 56.64 -41.28 -56.77
N ILE A 7 57.39 -40.63 -57.71
CA ILE A 7 58.52 -39.76 -57.28
C ILE A 7 58.02 -38.35 -56.87
N LEU A 8 56.90 -37.92 -57.44
CA LEU A 8 56.32 -36.63 -57.03
C LEU A 8 55.59 -36.63 -55.69
N TRP A 9 55.15 -37.85 -55.25
CA TRP A 9 54.46 -38.03 -53.98
C TRP A 9 55.44 -38.19 -52.81
N LEU A 10 56.70 -38.60 -53.05
CA LEU A 10 57.73 -38.73 -52.00
C LEU A 10 58.44 -37.35 -51.71
N LEU A 11 58.38 -36.39 -52.65
CA LEU A 11 58.99 -35.08 -52.45
C LEU A 11 58.02 -34.09 -51.73
N THR A 12 56.71 -34.33 -51.78
CA THR A 12 55.71 -33.50 -51.09
C THR A 12 55.51 -33.88 -49.61
N THR A 13 55.89 -35.07 -49.20
CA THR A 13 55.85 -35.55 -47.83
C THR A 13 57.06 -35.14 -46.98
N LEU A 14 58.13 -34.63 -47.56
CA LEU A 14 59.33 -34.24 -46.82
C LEU A 14 59.40 -32.76 -46.45
N ILE A 15 58.41 -31.92 -46.93
CA ILE A 15 58.36 -30.50 -46.67
C ILE A 15 57.41 -30.12 -45.50
N VAL A 16 56.62 -31.07 -44.98
CA VAL A 16 55.60 -30.81 -43.92
C VAL A 16 56.14 -31.02 -42.50
N PHE A 17 57.40 -31.52 -42.34
CA PHE A 17 57.98 -31.75 -41.00
C PHE A 17 58.92 -30.64 -40.47
N ALA A 18 59.03 -29.51 -41.16
CA ALA A 18 59.98 -28.45 -40.72
C ALA A 18 59.33 -27.13 -40.28
N ALA A 19 58.07 -27.14 -39.89
CA ALA A 19 57.42 -25.92 -39.42
C ALA A 19 56.42 -26.16 -38.24
N CYS A 20 56.92 -26.79 -37.19
CA CYS A 20 56.28 -26.70 -35.89
C CYS A 20 57.33 -26.37 -34.84
N ASN A 21 57.94 -25.19 -34.96
CA ASN A 21 58.57 -24.56 -33.85
C ASN A 21 57.46 -23.81 -33.11
N SER A 22 56.67 -24.56 -32.31
CA SER A 22 55.78 -23.95 -31.37
C SER A 22 56.61 -23.16 -30.33
N LYS A 23 56.77 -21.85 -30.58
CA LYS A 23 57.11 -20.96 -29.50
C LYS A 23 56.03 -21.19 -28.46
N THR A 24 56.35 -21.88 -27.40
CA THR A 24 55.62 -21.84 -26.15
C THR A 24 55.67 -20.40 -25.71
N THR A 25 54.69 -19.60 -26.11
CA THR A 25 54.41 -18.30 -25.46
C THR A 25 53.98 -18.68 -24.05
N THR A 26 54.92 -18.57 -23.13
CA THR A 26 54.60 -18.55 -21.69
C THR A 26 53.63 -17.42 -21.53
N ALA A 27 52.35 -17.76 -21.32
CA ALA A 27 51.31 -16.78 -21.04
C ALA A 27 51.77 -15.94 -19.82
N THR A 28 52.01 -14.67 -20.06
CA THR A 28 52.39 -13.75 -18.98
C THR A 28 51.24 -13.72 -17.96
N LYS A 29 51.54 -14.06 -16.72
CA LYS A 29 50.61 -14.03 -15.62
C LYS A 29 50.11 -12.60 -15.40
N SER A 30 48.81 -12.47 -15.20
CA SER A 30 48.19 -11.16 -14.97
C SER A 30 48.58 -10.57 -13.61
N SER A 31 48.88 -9.27 -13.58
CA SER A 31 49.09 -8.49 -12.35
C SER A 31 47.78 -7.90 -11.80
N VAL A 32 46.64 -8.12 -12.46
CA VAL A 32 45.31 -7.57 -12.06
C VAL A 32 44.75 -8.37 -10.88
N ALA A 33 44.37 -7.63 -9.81
CA ALA A 33 43.72 -8.18 -8.61
C ALA A 33 42.43 -7.41 -8.36
N GLN A 34 41.43 -7.54 -9.27
CA GLN A 34 40.20 -6.78 -9.21
C GLN A 34 38.96 -7.66 -9.32
N LEU A 35 37.89 -7.25 -8.60
CA LEU A 35 36.57 -7.81 -8.67
C LEU A 35 35.73 -6.97 -9.66
N SER A 36 35.10 -7.58 -10.64
CA SER A 36 34.19 -6.91 -11.58
C SER A 36 32.72 -7.16 -11.29
N GLY A 37 32.39 -8.17 -10.48
CA GLY A 37 31.02 -8.46 -10.09
C GLY A 37 30.94 -9.39 -8.89
N PHE A 38 29.83 -9.28 -8.20
CA PHE A 38 29.48 -10.11 -7.04
C PHE A 38 28.01 -10.44 -7.03
N GLY A 39 27.62 -11.57 -6.50
CA GLY A 39 26.26 -11.99 -6.30
C GLY A 39 26.18 -13.30 -5.53
N PHE A 40 24.97 -13.78 -5.35
CA PHE A 40 24.68 -15.06 -4.72
C PHE A 40 24.14 -16.08 -5.74
N ALA A 41 24.40 -17.34 -5.49
CA ALA A 41 23.81 -18.40 -6.30
C ALA A 41 22.33 -18.53 -6.00
N LYS A 42 21.56 -19.01 -7.01
CA LYS A 42 20.14 -19.32 -6.81
C LYS A 42 19.98 -20.35 -5.68
N ASN A 43 19.02 -20.11 -4.83
CA ASN A 43 18.56 -21.04 -3.80
C ASN A 43 17.05 -21.16 -3.91
N ASP A 44 16.54 -22.37 -4.11
CA ASP A 44 15.12 -22.60 -4.33
C ASP A 44 14.27 -22.35 -3.06
N SER A 45 14.90 -22.42 -1.87
CA SER A 45 14.26 -22.03 -0.61
C SER A 45 14.24 -20.51 -0.36
N MET A 46 14.99 -19.74 -1.17
CA MET A 46 15.12 -18.28 -1.06
C MET A 46 15.15 -17.66 -2.46
N PRO A 47 14.00 -17.61 -3.16
CA PRO A 47 13.95 -17.22 -4.57
C PRO A 47 14.48 -15.81 -4.86
N GLY A 48 14.36 -14.87 -3.90
CA GLY A 48 14.86 -13.50 -4.03
C GLY A 48 16.39 -13.36 -3.93
N LEU A 49 17.11 -14.40 -3.46
CA LEU A 49 18.54 -14.30 -3.18
C LEU A 49 19.38 -14.03 -4.45
N ALA A 50 19.10 -14.73 -5.55
CA ALA A 50 19.82 -14.56 -6.80
C ALA A 50 19.42 -13.30 -7.58
N ALA A 51 18.34 -12.63 -7.18
CA ALA A 51 17.87 -11.39 -7.76
C ALA A 51 18.53 -10.14 -7.12
N ALA A 52 19.25 -10.32 -6.00
CA ALA A 52 19.95 -9.25 -5.34
C ALA A 52 21.04 -8.65 -6.25
N VAL A 53 20.97 -7.36 -6.50
CA VAL A 53 21.92 -6.62 -7.35
C VAL A 53 22.97 -5.98 -6.48
N PHE A 54 24.23 -6.38 -6.69
CA PHE A 54 25.37 -5.83 -5.94
C PHE A 54 26.16 -4.86 -6.81
N THR A 55 26.57 -3.75 -6.21
CA THR A 55 27.50 -2.79 -6.77
C THR A 55 28.90 -3.08 -6.25
N VAL A 56 29.88 -3.12 -7.14
CA VAL A 56 31.31 -3.18 -6.78
C VAL A 56 31.90 -1.79 -6.97
N GLU A 57 32.29 -1.18 -5.89
CA GLU A 57 32.90 0.16 -5.86
C GLU A 57 34.39 0.05 -5.63
N GLU A 58 35.17 0.51 -6.61
CA GLU A 58 36.63 0.58 -6.48
C GLU A 58 37.05 1.79 -5.65
N ARG A 59 37.86 1.55 -4.64
CA ARG A 59 38.46 2.58 -3.78
C ARG A 59 39.96 2.35 -3.68
N LEU A 60 40.73 3.38 -3.35
CA LEU A 60 42.19 3.31 -3.29
C LEU A 60 42.67 2.21 -2.34
N ASP A 61 42.15 2.17 -1.12
CA ASP A 61 42.56 1.22 -0.10
C ASP A 61 41.75 -0.07 -0.14
N THR A 62 40.49 -0.01 0.29
CA THR A 62 39.59 -1.14 0.37
C THR A 62 38.36 -0.86 -0.49
N GLY A 63 38.12 -1.69 -1.51
CA GLY A 63 36.91 -1.63 -2.32
C GLY A 63 35.69 -1.98 -1.49
N LEU A 64 34.50 -1.60 -1.94
CA LEU A 64 33.23 -1.90 -1.29
C LEU A 64 32.31 -2.67 -2.23
N VAL A 65 31.67 -3.70 -1.69
CA VAL A 65 30.60 -4.46 -2.37
C VAL A 65 29.34 -4.37 -1.52
N TRP A 66 28.28 -3.84 -2.10
CA TRP A 66 27.02 -3.63 -1.38
C TRP A 66 25.83 -3.76 -2.32
N ASN A 67 24.66 -4.09 -1.79
CA ASN A 67 23.42 -4.09 -2.56
C ASN A 67 22.65 -2.78 -2.29
N LYS A 68 22.27 -2.09 -3.39
CA LYS A 68 21.53 -0.82 -3.31
C LYS A 68 20.16 -1.04 -2.65
N ASP A 69 19.45 -2.06 -3.12
CA ASP A 69 18.17 -2.44 -2.57
C ASP A 69 18.38 -3.62 -1.62
N SER A 70 17.88 -3.50 -0.40
CA SER A 70 17.97 -4.58 0.59
C SER A 70 17.28 -5.85 0.09
N MET A 71 17.83 -7.01 0.39
CA MET A 71 17.17 -8.29 0.12
C MET A 71 15.91 -8.43 0.96
N LEU A 72 14.99 -9.27 0.51
CA LEU A 72 13.70 -9.49 1.18
C LEU A 72 13.87 -9.88 2.65
N PHE A 73 12.95 -9.42 3.49
CA PHE A 73 12.87 -9.83 4.89
C PHE A 73 12.84 -11.35 5.02
N GLY A 74 13.54 -11.87 6.01
CA GLY A 74 13.68 -13.32 6.22
C GLY A 74 14.70 -14.01 5.32
N THR A 75 15.42 -13.28 4.44
CA THR A 75 16.54 -13.85 3.69
C THR A 75 17.66 -14.23 4.66
N ARG A 76 17.98 -15.52 4.70
CA ARG A 76 19.06 -16.06 5.54
C ARG A 76 20.39 -16.00 4.81
N LEU A 77 21.41 -15.47 5.49
CA LEU A 77 22.76 -15.30 4.94
C LEU A 77 23.79 -16.24 5.55
N ASP A 78 23.38 -17.17 6.41
CA ASP A 78 24.24 -18.07 7.16
C ASP A 78 24.82 -19.24 6.31
N THR A 79 24.18 -19.53 5.17
CA THR A 79 24.56 -20.70 4.34
C THR A 79 24.38 -20.34 2.86
N ILE A 80 25.31 -19.52 2.35
CA ILE A 80 25.22 -18.95 0.99
C ILE A 80 26.38 -19.42 0.12
N VAL A 81 26.10 -19.68 -1.15
CA VAL A 81 27.11 -19.88 -2.18
C VAL A 81 27.34 -18.55 -2.92
N PRO A 82 28.43 -17.83 -2.65
CA PRO A 82 28.74 -16.58 -3.34
C PRO A 82 29.20 -16.83 -4.78
N ARG A 83 28.98 -15.85 -5.63
CA ARG A 83 29.51 -15.79 -7.00
C ARG A 83 30.40 -14.58 -7.16
N PHE A 84 31.67 -14.81 -7.44
CA PHE A 84 32.65 -13.76 -7.70
C PHE A 84 32.98 -13.71 -9.18
N VAL A 85 32.95 -12.54 -9.77
CA VAL A 85 33.41 -12.30 -11.14
C VAL A 85 34.67 -11.46 -11.05
N PHE A 86 35.81 -12.08 -11.36
CA PHE A 86 37.11 -11.41 -11.33
C PHE A 86 37.44 -10.81 -12.71
N THR A 87 38.07 -9.65 -12.73
CA THR A 87 38.56 -9.01 -13.99
C THR A 87 39.62 -9.85 -14.70
N ALA A 88 40.44 -10.56 -13.92
CA ALA A 88 41.39 -11.56 -14.40
C ALA A 88 41.42 -12.73 -13.42
N THR A 89 41.85 -13.92 -13.90
CA THR A 89 41.97 -15.09 -13.02
C THR A 89 42.95 -14.80 -11.87
N PRO A 90 42.52 -14.83 -10.62
CA PRO A 90 43.39 -14.56 -9.48
C PRO A 90 44.39 -15.70 -9.24
N GLY A 91 45.53 -15.37 -8.65
CA GLY A 91 46.46 -16.37 -8.16
C GLY A 91 45.96 -17.03 -6.86
N ALA A 92 45.23 -16.24 -6.05
CA ALA A 92 44.54 -16.69 -4.86
C ALA A 92 43.41 -15.72 -4.53
N ALA A 93 42.31 -16.24 -3.97
CA ALA A 93 41.26 -15.42 -3.35
C ALA A 93 40.85 -16.05 -2.02
N SER A 94 40.63 -15.23 -1.02
CA SER A 94 40.18 -15.68 0.31
C SER A 94 39.11 -14.75 0.86
N LEU A 95 38.16 -15.31 1.58
CA LEU A 95 37.14 -14.56 2.32
C LEU A 95 37.43 -14.66 3.81
N ARG A 96 37.41 -13.53 4.49
CA ARG A 96 37.52 -13.43 5.96
C ARG A 96 36.20 -12.93 6.50
N THR A 97 35.57 -13.72 7.36
CA THR A 97 34.47 -13.33 8.24
C THR A 97 34.99 -13.12 9.67
N PRO A 98 34.16 -12.65 10.62
CA PRO A 98 34.56 -12.54 12.02
C PRO A 98 35.09 -13.86 12.62
N ASP A 99 34.54 -14.98 12.19
CA ASP A 99 34.80 -16.29 12.81
C ASP A 99 35.81 -17.15 12.04
N THR A 100 36.05 -16.87 10.74
CA THR A 100 36.87 -17.77 9.90
C THR A 100 37.55 -17.06 8.74
N VAL A 101 38.58 -17.71 8.19
CA VAL A 101 39.19 -17.34 6.91
C VAL A 101 39.13 -18.57 6.00
N CYS A 102 38.49 -18.43 4.85
CA CYS A 102 38.30 -19.46 3.86
C CYS A 102 39.03 -19.10 2.56
N VAL A 103 39.84 -20.01 2.01
CA VAL A 103 40.39 -19.89 0.65
C VAL A 103 39.29 -20.34 -0.32
N LEU A 104 38.95 -19.51 -1.28
CA LEU A 104 37.83 -19.77 -2.18
C LEU A 104 38.19 -20.85 -3.20
N THR A 105 37.35 -21.88 -3.30
CA THR A 105 37.45 -22.96 -4.28
C THR A 105 36.42 -22.85 -5.42
N GLY A 106 35.46 -21.92 -5.29
CA GLY A 106 34.42 -21.60 -6.27
C GLY A 106 33.05 -22.20 -6.00
N TYR A 107 32.94 -23.14 -5.07
CA TYR A 107 31.66 -23.76 -4.66
C TYR A 107 31.45 -23.76 -3.16
N ASP A 108 32.18 -22.88 -2.47
CA ASP A 108 32.14 -22.79 -1.02
C ASP A 108 30.81 -22.26 -0.53
N THR A 109 30.25 -22.90 0.49
CA THR A 109 29.12 -22.38 1.25
C THR A 109 29.67 -21.58 2.42
N LEU A 110 29.28 -20.30 2.52
CA LEU A 110 29.85 -19.35 3.45
C LEU A 110 28.76 -18.61 4.22
N ASP A 111 29.12 -18.14 5.41
CA ASP A 111 28.26 -17.32 6.27
C ASP A 111 28.51 -15.83 6.01
N PHE A 112 27.46 -15.14 5.55
CA PHE A 112 27.42 -13.70 5.33
C PHE A 112 26.53 -12.97 6.35
N SER A 113 26.02 -13.65 7.37
CA SER A 113 25.14 -13.07 8.39
C SER A 113 25.85 -12.13 9.36
N ARG A 114 27.16 -12.28 9.50
CA ARG A 114 27.98 -11.50 10.44
C ARG A 114 28.99 -10.64 9.69
N GLN A 115 29.01 -9.38 10.00
CA GLN A 115 29.97 -8.39 9.46
C GLN A 115 31.05 -8.06 10.49
N PRO A 116 32.24 -7.60 10.07
CA PRO A 116 32.63 -7.29 8.68
C PRO A 116 33.13 -8.51 7.90
N ILE A 117 32.93 -8.49 6.58
CA ILE A 117 33.33 -9.54 5.64
C ILE A 117 34.33 -8.94 4.65
N TYR A 118 35.48 -9.56 4.49
CA TYR A 118 36.54 -9.09 3.59
C TYR A 118 36.93 -10.14 2.57
N LEU A 119 36.87 -9.78 1.29
CA LEU A 119 37.45 -10.55 0.19
C LEU A 119 38.84 -10.03 -0.11
N THR A 120 39.84 -10.89 -0.03
CA THR A 120 41.23 -10.58 -0.42
C THR A 120 41.53 -11.30 -1.72
N ILE A 121 41.94 -10.55 -2.75
CA ILE A 121 42.32 -11.06 -4.06
C ILE A 121 43.80 -10.82 -4.27
N ARG A 122 44.57 -11.85 -4.63
CA ARG A 122 45.95 -11.75 -5.07
C ARG A 122 46.06 -12.00 -6.56
N SER A 123 46.78 -11.15 -7.28
CA SER A 123 47.02 -11.31 -8.71
C SER A 123 47.69 -12.65 -9.07
N GLN A 124 47.55 -13.08 -10.30
CA GLN A 124 48.08 -14.35 -10.78
C GLN A 124 49.65 -14.40 -10.71
N ASP A 125 50.30 -13.26 -10.93
CA ASP A 125 51.75 -13.09 -10.78
C ASP A 125 52.21 -12.88 -9.34
N GLY A 126 51.27 -12.65 -8.41
CA GLY A 126 51.49 -12.47 -7.00
C GLY A 126 52.03 -11.08 -6.61
N THR A 127 52.07 -10.13 -7.54
CA THR A 127 52.62 -8.78 -7.30
C THR A 127 51.65 -7.83 -6.63
N ASN A 128 50.35 -7.98 -6.90
CA ASN A 128 49.31 -7.12 -6.37
C ASN A 128 48.32 -7.86 -5.48
N THR A 129 47.84 -7.16 -4.48
CA THR A 129 46.76 -7.63 -3.59
C THR A 129 45.70 -6.52 -3.44
N LYS A 130 44.44 -6.87 -3.52
CA LYS A 130 43.32 -5.97 -3.32
C LYS A 130 42.32 -6.55 -2.32
N VAL A 131 41.78 -5.70 -1.47
CA VAL A 131 40.77 -6.07 -0.46
C VAL A 131 39.47 -5.38 -0.78
N TYR A 132 38.36 -6.10 -0.64
CA TYR A 132 37.01 -5.58 -0.71
C TYR A 132 36.27 -5.91 0.56
N GLU A 133 35.57 -4.93 1.12
CA GLU A 133 34.56 -5.17 2.15
C GLU A 133 33.23 -5.50 1.50
N ILE A 134 32.59 -6.59 1.93
CA ILE A 134 31.29 -7.03 1.41
C ILE A 134 30.25 -6.76 2.47
N ARG A 135 29.24 -5.93 2.13
CA ARG A 135 28.15 -5.50 3.02
C ARG A 135 26.80 -5.87 2.42
N PRO A 136 26.35 -7.12 2.55
CA PRO A 136 24.99 -7.49 2.17
C PRO A 136 24.01 -6.92 3.20
N THR A 137 22.91 -6.34 2.70
CA THR A 137 21.82 -5.83 3.52
C THR A 137 20.53 -6.60 3.24
N VAL A 138 19.80 -6.93 4.32
CA VAL A 138 18.50 -7.58 4.31
C VAL A 138 17.54 -6.71 5.08
N HIS A 139 16.31 -6.57 4.60
CA HIS A 139 15.27 -5.86 5.33
C HIS A 139 15.09 -6.45 6.73
N GLN A 140 15.09 -5.58 7.72
CA GLN A 140 15.01 -5.98 9.14
C GLN A 140 13.57 -6.14 9.61
N VAL A 141 12.60 -5.58 8.87
CA VAL A 141 11.17 -5.68 9.13
C VAL A 141 10.46 -6.30 7.94
N ASP A 142 9.35 -6.98 8.19
CA ASP A 142 8.50 -7.52 7.14
C ASP A 142 7.82 -6.34 6.42
N PRO A 143 8.02 -6.16 5.09
CA PRO A 143 7.44 -5.06 4.34
C PRO A 143 5.91 -5.13 4.28
N ASP A 144 5.36 -6.34 4.30
CA ASP A 144 3.93 -6.59 4.16
C ASP A 144 3.17 -6.56 5.50
N LEU A 145 3.88 -6.27 6.59
CA LEU A 145 3.31 -6.17 7.92
C LEU A 145 2.74 -4.78 8.18
N TYR A 146 1.49 -4.72 8.64
CA TYR A 146 0.92 -3.52 9.24
C TYR A 146 1.31 -3.46 10.72
N THR A 147 1.95 -2.39 11.13
CA THR A 147 2.24 -2.10 12.53
C THR A 147 1.17 -1.16 13.07
N TRP A 148 0.52 -1.55 14.18
CA TRP A 148 -0.54 -0.80 14.81
C TRP A 148 -0.18 -0.41 16.24
N THR A 149 -0.53 0.80 16.63
CA THR A 149 -0.34 1.33 17.99
C THR A 149 -1.63 2.03 18.43
N GLN A 150 -2.11 1.74 19.63
CA GLN A 150 -3.12 2.58 20.27
C GLN A 150 -2.42 3.86 20.76
N ILE A 151 -2.73 4.99 20.13
CA ILE A 151 -2.10 6.29 20.44
C ILE A 151 -2.89 7.10 21.44
N CYS A 152 -4.17 6.80 21.60
CA CYS A 152 -5.03 7.43 22.59
C CYS A 152 -6.05 6.41 23.12
N GLU A 153 -6.24 6.37 24.43
CA GLU A 153 -7.24 5.47 25.07
C GLU A 153 -8.63 6.10 25.05
N SER A 154 -8.72 7.43 25.11
CA SER A 154 -9.97 8.16 25.09
C SER A 154 -9.75 9.59 24.63
N ILE A 155 -10.38 9.97 23.52
CA ILE A 155 -10.27 11.31 22.96
C ILE A 155 -11.00 12.31 23.89
N TYR A 156 -12.19 11.93 24.35
CA TYR A 156 -13.05 12.76 25.17
C TYR A 156 -14.12 11.85 25.82
N PRO A 157 -14.87 12.32 26.85
CA PRO A 157 -15.95 11.54 27.44
C PRO A 157 -16.94 11.12 26.34
N ALA A 158 -16.86 9.84 25.95
CA ALA A 158 -17.79 9.25 25.00
C ALA A 158 -19.12 8.99 25.71
N ASP A 159 -19.94 10.02 25.77
CA ASP A 159 -21.30 9.87 26.24
C ASP A 159 -22.16 9.38 25.06
N ASP A 160 -22.20 8.08 24.86
CA ASP A 160 -23.15 7.33 24.03
C ASP A 160 -23.51 7.97 22.67
N SER A 161 -22.58 8.68 22.07
CA SER A 161 -22.90 9.52 20.95
C SER A 161 -22.40 8.94 19.63
N GLU A 162 -23.15 9.20 18.61
CA GLU A 162 -22.70 9.02 17.25
C GLU A 162 -21.58 10.02 16.96
N GLN A 163 -20.48 9.58 16.42
CA GLN A 163 -19.33 10.41 16.11
C GLN A 163 -18.80 10.18 14.71
N ARG A 164 -18.20 11.19 14.11
CA ARG A 164 -17.45 11.10 12.87
C ARG A 164 -16.23 12.02 12.91
N VAL A 165 -15.11 11.50 12.48
CA VAL A 165 -13.87 12.26 12.30
C VAL A 165 -13.66 12.50 10.80
N LEU A 166 -13.24 13.69 10.44
CA LEU A 166 -12.99 14.14 9.06
C LEU A 166 -11.65 14.88 9.02
N LEU A 167 -11.01 14.91 7.89
CA LEU A 167 -9.81 15.72 7.67
C LEU A 167 -10.21 17.04 7.02
N LEU A 168 -9.88 18.17 7.68
CA LEU A 168 -10.10 19.52 7.18
C LEU A 168 -8.75 20.25 7.15
N GLY A 169 -8.18 20.43 5.98
CA GLY A 169 -6.76 20.77 5.84
C GLY A 169 -5.89 19.72 6.51
N GLU A 170 -5.03 20.16 7.42
CA GLU A 170 -4.14 19.28 8.19
C GLU A 170 -4.72 18.88 9.57
N GLN A 171 -5.97 19.24 9.86
CA GLN A 171 -6.60 18.99 11.15
C GLN A 171 -7.61 17.85 11.07
N PHE A 172 -7.59 16.97 12.05
CA PHE A 172 -8.71 16.09 12.32
C PHE A 172 -9.82 16.90 12.98
N ILE A 173 -11.02 16.83 12.44
CA ILE A 173 -12.22 17.41 13.00
C ILE A 173 -13.15 16.28 13.41
N MET A 174 -13.52 16.22 14.66
CA MET A 174 -14.54 15.32 15.16
C MET A 174 -15.83 16.10 15.42
N ILE A 175 -16.93 15.59 14.89
CA ILE A 175 -18.27 16.02 15.24
C ILE A 175 -18.97 14.87 15.93
N ALA A 176 -19.45 15.12 17.13
CA ALA A 176 -20.13 14.14 17.97
C ALA A 176 -21.55 14.61 18.31
N ASN A 177 -22.47 13.69 18.45
CA ASN A 177 -23.87 13.92 18.82
C ASN A 177 -24.20 13.04 20.03
N ASN A 178 -24.43 13.62 21.19
CA ASN A 178 -24.81 12.91 22.39
C ASN A 178 -26.33 12.66 22.52
N GLY A 179 -27.08 12.85 21.42
CA GLY A 179 -28.53 12.74 21.38
C GLY A 179 -29.29 14.02 21.80
N PHE A 180 -28.59 15.01 22.38
CA PHE A 180 -29.17 16.30 22.80
C PHE A 180 -28.53 17.48 22.07
N SER A 181 -27.23 17.46 21.90
CA SER A 181 -26.46 18.50 21.22
C SER A 181 -25.34 17.95 20.38
N LEU A 182 -24.91 18.74 19.40
CA LEU A 182 -23.71 18.48 18.61
C LEU A 182 -22.53 19.17 19.28
N HIS A 183 -21.37 18.55 19.24
CA HIS A 183 -20.10 19.13 19.67
C HIS A 183 -19.03 18.90 18.61
N ALA A 184 -18.21 19.91 18.41
CA ALA A 184 -17.08 19.82 17.48
C ALA A 184 -15.76 19.90 18.24
N TYR A 185 -14.78 19.13 17.78
CA TYR A 185 -13.43 19.08 18.33
C TYR A 185 -12.42 19.09 17.19
N SER A 186 -11.22 19.62 17.44
CA SER A 186 -10.11 19.60 16.48
C SER A 186 -8.84 19.01 17.08
N SER A 187 -8.03 18.35 16.25
CA SER A 187 -6.72 17.81 16.63
C SER A 187 -5.77 17.84 15.45
N ALA A 188 -4.49 18.13 15.69
CA ALA A 188 -3.45 18.03 14.69
C ALA A 188 -2.83 16.61 14.62
N ASP A 189 -2.84 15.90 15.75
CA ASP A 189 -2.13 14.65 15.97
C ASP A 189 -3.03 13.44 16.28
N GLY A 190 -4.35 13.65 16.40
CA GLY A 190 -5.30 12.62 16.80
C GLY A 190 -5.26 12.24 18.28
N ILE A 191 -4.38 12.86 19.08
CA ILE A 191 -4.17 12.57 20.50
C ILE A 191 -4.69 13.71 21.37
N THR A 192 -4.28 14.93 21.04
CA THR A 192 -4.62 16.13 21.78
C THR A 192 -5.78 16.85 21.09
N TRP A 193 -6.92 16.91 21.74
CA TRP A 193 -8.13 17.50 21.16
C TRP A 193 -8.51 18.82 21.83
N THR A 194 -8.86 19.78 20.99
CA THR A 194 -9.39 21.09 21.42
C THR A 194 -10.89 21.09 21.21
N ASP A 195 -11.63 21.42 22.26
CA ASP A 195 -13.08 21.61 22.19
C ASP A 195 -13.38 22.92 21.45
N LEU A 196 -14.11 22.83 20.35
CA LEU A 196 -14.57 23.95 19.54
C LEU A 196 -15.98 24.43 19.95
N GLY A 197 -16.66 23.69 20.82
CA GLY A 197 -18.03 23.96 21.27
C GLY A 197 -19.11 23.43 20.34
N GLU A 198 -20.33 23.93 20.54
CA GLU A 198 -21.50 23.54 19.76
C GLU A 198 -21.50 24.24 18.39
N PRO A 199 -21.58 23.46 17.25
CA PRO A 199 -21.72 24.06 15.93
C PRO A 199 -23.01 24.85 15.78
N SER A 200 -22.90 26.01 15.17
CA SER A 200 -24.07 26.86 14.85
C SER A 200 -24.49 26.72 13.39
N GLY A 201 -25.77 26.76 13.10
CA GLY A 201 -26.32 26.73 11.73
C GLY A 201 -26.64 25.34 11.20
N LEU A 202 -26.32 24.26 11.91
CA LEU A 202 -26.79 22.91 11.58
C LEU A 202 -28.20 22.67 12.15
N PRO A 203 -29.03 21.83 11.47
CA PRO A 203 -30.35 21.46 11.97
C PRO A 203 -30.26 20.56 13.21
N THR A 204 -31.28 20.65 14.06
CA THR A 204 -31.43 19.68 15.16
C THR A 204 -31.63 18.28 14.60
N GLY A 205 -30.84 17.30 15.09
CA GLY A 205 -30.91 15.91 14.62
C GLY A 205 -30.00 15.60 13.43
N THR A 206 -29.03 16.48 13.11
CA THR A 206 -28.00 16.22 12.13
C THR A 206 -27.39 14.84 12.32
N LYS A 207 -27.41 14.04 11.25
CA LYS A 207 -26.80 12.71 11.20
C LYS A 207 -25.29 12.88 10.94
N VAL A 208 -24.50 12.90 12.00
CA VAL A 208 -23.05 13.22 11.89
C VAL A 208 -22.28 12.31 10.94
N ARG A 209 -22.74 11.08 10.76
CA ARG A 209 -22.12 10.12 9.83
C ARG A 209 -22.32 10.47 8.37
N GLN A 210 -23.29 11.33 8.04
CA GLN A 210 -23.51 11.84 6.69
C GLN A 210 -22.70 13.11 6.38
N ILE A 211 -21.97 13.66 7.36
CA ILE A 211 -21.06 14.78 7.10
C ILE A 211 -19.86 14.26 6.29
N ILE A 212 -19.54 14.95 5.21
CA ILE A 212 -18.39 14.66 4.34
C ILE A 212 -17.49 15.88 4.18
N THR A 213 -16.34 15.73 3.56
CA THR A 213 -15.39 16.82 3.32
C THR A 213 -14.78 16.72 1.93
N ASP A 214 -14.40 17.86 1.36
CA ASP A 214 -13.51 18.01 0.20
C ASP A 214 -12.06 18.31 0.63
N GLY A 215 -11.79 18.36 1.93
CA GLY A 215 -10.53 18.74 2.53
C GLY A 215 -10.41 20.22 2.89
N GLU A 216 -11.25 21.10 2.32
CA GLU A 216 -11.29 22.54 2.61
C GLU A 216 -12.55 22.93 3.39
N LYS A 217 -13.63 22.22 3.17
CA LYS A 217 -14.92 22.43 3.84
C LYS A 217 -15.55 21.10 4.24
N LEU A 218 -16.42 21.19 5.23
CA LEU A 218 -17.34 20.14 5.64
C LEU A 218 -18.72 20.40 5.00
N TYR A 219 -19.44 19.33 4.66
CA TYR A 219 -20.76 19.41 4.03
C TYR A 219 -21.73 18.42 4.68
N TYR A 220 -22.95 18.88 4.88
CA TYR A 220 -24.11 18.10 5.30
C TYR A 220 -25.31 18.45 4.44
N GLY A 221 -26.13 17.49 4.08
CA GLY A 221 -27.34 17.74 3.26
C GLY A 221 -28.53 16.96 3.75
N GLU A 222 -29.69 17.63 3.86
CA GLU A 222 -30.97 17.03 4.22
C GLU A 222 -32.12 17.86 3.66
N GLY A 223 -33.09 17.19 3.06
CA GLY A 223 -34.25 17.88 2.48
C GLY A 223 -33.84 18.86 1.38
N ASN A 224 -34.34 20.08 1.44
CA ASN A 224 -34.04 21.11 0.45
C ASN A 224 -32.87 22.03 0.89
N ALA A 225 -31.93 21.51 1.65
CA ALA A 225 -30.81 22.30 2.15
C ALA A 225 -29.50 21.52 2.17
N ILE A 226 -28.43 22.22 1.82
CA ILE A 226 -27.05 21.77 2.00
C ILE A 226 -26.36 22.78 2.93
N TYR A 227 -25.69 22.28 3.94
CA TYR A 227 -24.96 23.05 4.92
C TYR A 227 -23.47 22.88 4.68
N SER A 228 -22.69 23.95 4.79
CA SER A 228 -21.23 23.88 4.66
C SER A 228 -20.52 24.73 5.72
N SER A 229 -19.32 24.29 6.12
CA SER A 229 -18.47 24.97 7.06
C SER A 229 -17.01 24.79 6.75
N SER A 230 -16.20 25.84 6.88
CA SER A 230 -14.74 25.79 6.76
C SER A 230 -14.02 25.74 8.12
N ASP A 231 -14.75 25.76 9.22
CA ASP A 231 -14.19 25.79 10.59
C ASP A 231 -14.88 24.80 11.56
N ALA A 232 -15.85 24.04 11.08
CA ALA A 232 -16.69 23.14 11.84
C ALA A 232 -17.61 23.77 12.89
N GLN A 233 -17.47 25.08 13.13
CA GLN A 233 -18.25 25.84 14.14
C GLN A 233 -19.40 26.62 13.50
N ASN A 234 -19.12 27.27 12.37
CA ASN A 234 -20.09 28.16 11.70
C ASN A 234 -20.53 27.55 10.38
N TRP A 235 -21.79 27.15 10.32
CA TRP A 235 -22.37 26.51 9.13
C TRP A 235 -23.27 27.47 8.40
N THR A 236 -23.10 27.54 7.09
CA THR A 236 -23.93 28.31 6.15
C THR A 236 -24.84 27.36 5.37
N THR A 237 -26.04 27.85 5.04
CA THR A 237 -27.03 27.05 4.34
C THR A 237 -27.16 27.49 2.90
N LEU A 238 -27.08 26.50 1.98
CA LEU A 238 -27.47 26.61 0.59
C LEU A 238 -28.83 25.95 0.40
N SER A 239 -29.81 26.73 -0.04
CA SER A 239 -31.12 26.18 -0.41
C SER A 239 -31.06 25.55 -1.80
N VAL A 240 -31.51 24.31 -1.93
CA VAL A 240 -31.56 23.55 -3.18
C VAL A 240 -33.00 23.19 -3.54
N ALA A 241 -33.27 23.02 -4.82
CA ALA A 241 -34.63 22.71 -5.29
C ALA A 241 -35.01 21.24 -5.02
N ASN A 242 -34.03 20.35 -5.08
CA ASN A 242 -34.23 18.91 -4.99
C ASN A 242 -34.14 18.43 -3.53
N ASN A 243 -34.84 17.36 -3.22
CA ASN A 243 -34.79 16.72 -1.91
C ASN A 243 -33.52 15.88 -1.74
N VAL A 244 -32.58 16.35 -0.95
CA VAL A 244 -31.32 15.63 -0.61
C VAL A 244 -31.63 14.55 0.40
N VAL A 245 -31.33 13.30 0.04
CA VAL A 245 -31.50 12.11 0.90
C VAL A 245 -30.26 11.88 1.77
N THR A 246 -29.07 11.93 1.16
CA THR A 246 -27.80 11.74 1.85
C THR A 246 -26.63 12.30 1.05
N MET A 247 -25.59 12.73 1.77
CA MET A 247 -24.28 13.01 1.19
C MET A 247 -23.56 11.72 0.90
N LEU A 248 -22.82 11.64 -0.20
CA LEU A 248 -22.13 10.42 -0.61
C LEU A 248 -20.62 10.52 -0.34
N LEU A 249 -19.91 11.33 -1.11
CA LEU A 249 -18.45 11.51 -1.00
C LEU A 249 -17.99 12.72 -1.82
N TYR A 250 -16.72 13.12 -1.63
CA TYR A 250 -16.00 13.98 -2.57
C TYR A 250 -15.28 13.12 -3.61
N TRP A 251 -15.55 13.38 -4.89
CA TRP A 251 -14.95 12.67 -6.00
C TRP A 251 -14.99 13.50 -7.29
N ASN A 252 -13.94 13.43 -8.09
CA ASN A 252 -13.81 14.12 -9.37
C ASN A 252 -14.10 15.63 -9.24
N GLU A 253 -13.49 16.26 -8.21
CA GLU A 253 -13.59 17.69 -7.88
C GLU A 253 -14.98 18.16 -7.43
N HIS A 254 -15.93 17.25 -7.18
CA HIS A 254 -17.29 17.58 -6.75
C HIS A 254 -17.73 16.84 -5.48
N ILE A 255 -18.62 17.48 -4.74
CA ILE A 255 -19.38 16.86 -3.65
C ILE A 255 -20.61 16.16 -4.23
N TRP A 256 -20.68 14.86 -4.05
CA TRP A 256 -21.75 14.01 -4.56
C TRP A 256 -22.82 13.76 -3.51
N VAL A 257 -24.08 13.78 -3.97
CA VAL A 257 -25.28 13.58 -3.15
C VAL A 257 -26.26 12.66 -3.84
N LEU A 258 -27.12 12.01 -3.05
CA LEU A 258 -28.31 11.32 -3.53
C LEU A 258 -29.51 12.23 -3.33
N THR A 259 -30.30 12.42 -4.35
CA THR A 259 -31.56 13.14 -4.30
C THR A 259 -32.75 12.19 -4.53
N ASP A 260 -33.93 12.61 -4.11
CA ASP A 260 -35.21 11.92 -4.35
C ASP A 260 -36.24 12.93 -4.86
N GLU A 261 -36.72 12.75 -6.06
CA GLU A 261 -37.81 13.48 -6.66
C GLU A 261 -38.89 12.52 -7.16
N ASP A 262 -40.09 12.67 -6.71
CA ASP A 262 -41.23 11.85 -7.09
C ASP A 262 -40.99 10.33 -6.96
N GLU A 263 -40.38 9.90 -5.84
CA GLU A 263 -39.98 8.52 -5.56
C GLU A 263 -38.90 7.97 -6.51
N GLN A 264 -38.19 8.85 -7.22
CA GLN A 264 -37.07 8.47 -8.08
C GLN A 264 -35.77 9.02 -7.53
N TYR A 265 -34.82 8.10 -7.23
CA TYR A 265 -33.44 8.48 -6.88
C TYR A 265 -32.70 9.01 -8.10
N GLU A 266 -31.90 10.04 -7.88
CA GLU A 266 -30.94 10.55 -8.84
C GLU A 266 -29.67 11.01 -8.15
N LEU A 267 -28.52 10.69 -8.73
CA LEU A 267 -27.25 11.23 -8.27
C LEU A 267 -27.08 12.66 -8.79
N ALA A 268 -26.61 13.51 -7.90
CA ALA A 268 -26.28 14.90 -8.21
C ALA A 268 -24.94 15.28 -7.58
N TYR A 269 -24.38 16.37 -8.03
CA TYR A 269 -23.20 16.95 -7.42
C TYR A 269 -23.34 18.47 -7.24
N ILE A 270 -22.53 19.03 -6.34
CA ILE A 270 -22.50 20.48 -6.09
C ILE A 270 -21.43 21.09 -6.97
N GLU A 271 -21.83 22.10 -7.76
CA GLU A 271 -20.97 22.92 -8.60
C GLU A 271 -21.43 24.38 -8.52
N ASP A 272 -20.51 25.33 -8.28
CA ASP A 272 -20.80 26.77 -8.18
C ASP A 272 -21.97 27.11 -7.24
N ASP A 273 -22.02 26.48 -6.06
CA ASP A 273 -23.09 26.62 -5.08
C ASP A 273 -24.49 26.22 -5.62
N ALA A 274 -24.56 25.38 -6.63
CA ALA A 274 -25.78 24.83 -7.18
C ALA A 274 -25.74 23.30 -7.23
N LEU A 275 -26.92 22.69 -7.21
CA LEU A 275 -27.07 21.25 -7.37
C LEU A 275 -27.27 20.89 -8.83
N THR A 276 -26.38 20.09 -9.40
CA THR A 276 -26.43 19.64 -10.78
C THR A 276 -26.82 18.16 -10.84
N LEU A 277 -27.96 17.86 -11.45
CA LEU A 277 -28.45 16.51 -11.67
C LEU A 277 -27.67 15.82 -12.80
N THR A 278 -27.35 14.54 -12.62
CA THR A 278 -26.50 13.79 -13.58
C THR A 278 -27.27 12.89 -14.54
N GLY A 279 -28.54 12.60 -14.30
CA GLY A 279 -29.29 11.59 -15.02
C GLY A 279 -29.00 10.14 -14.58
N LEU A 280 -28.09 9.93 -13.62
CA LEU A 280 -27.81 8.62 -13.04
C LEU A 280 -28.88 8.28 -12.00
N LYS A 281 -29.71 7.30 -12.30
CA LYS A 281 -30.89 6.95 -11.51
C LYS A 281 -30.76 5.53 -10.96
N PRO A 282 -30.15 5.36 -9.76
CA PRO A 282 -30.13 4.07 -9.09
C PRO A 282 -31.54 3.66 -8.67
N ASP A 283 -31.72 2.39 -8.39
CA ASP A 283 -32.97 1.88 -7.84
C ASP A 283 -33.10 2.19 -6.33
N ARG A 284 -34.24 1.80 -5.74
CA ARG A 284 -34.54 2.06 -4.31
C ARG A 284 -33.73 1.19 -3.33
N LEU A 285 -32.89 0.27 -3.83
CA LEU A 285 -31.92 -0.48 -3.05
C LEU A 285 -30.55 0.22 -3.00
N PHE A 286 -30.43 1.43 -3.53
CA PHE A 286 -29.24 2.24 -3.31
C PHE A 286 -29.13 2.63 -1.82
N PRO A 287 -27.92 2.57 -1.23
CA PRO A 287 -27.76 2.84 0.21
C PRO A 287 -28.03 4.31 0.56
N VAL A 288 -28.74 4.51 1.67
CA VAL A 288 -29.08 5.84 2.18
C VAL A 288 -28.45 6.12 3.56
N SER A 289 -27.99 5.08 4.27
CA SER A 289 -27.34 5.24 5.58
C SER A 289 -26.35 4.13 5.87
N ASP A 290 -25.43 4.39 6.79
CA ASP A 290 -24.40 3.47 7.30
C ASP A 290 -23.60 2.71 6.23
N PHE A 291 -23.54 3.26 5.02
CA PHE A 291 -22.65 2.80 3.96
C PHE A 291 -21.24 3.36 4.13
N ALA A 292 -20.28 2.78 3.46
CA ALA A 292 -18.95 3.34 3.28
C ALA A 292 -18.76 3.82 1.85
N ALA A 293 -18.04 4.93 1.69
CA ALA A 293 -17.69 5.46 0.38
C ALA A 293 -16.21 5.85 0.35
N VAL A 294 -15.57 5.63 -0.80
CA VAL A 294 -14.15 5.93 -1.02
C VAL A 294 -13.92 6.36 -2.46
N SER A 295 -13.11 7.39 -2.65
CA SER A 295 -12.49 7.70 -3.94
C SER A 295 -11.07 7.13 -3.98
N PHE A 296 -10.66 6.64 -5.13
CA PHE A 296 -9.36 6.03 -5.33
C PHE A 296 -8.87 6.16 -6.77
N LEU A 297 -7.55 6.07 -6.93
CA LEU A 297 -6.94 6.03 -8.24
C LEU A 297 -6.84 4.58 -8.72
N SER A 298 -7.41 4.28 -9.88
CA SER A 298 -7.34 2.95 -10.48
C SER A 298 -5.94 2.65 -11.01
N SER A 299 -5.66 1.39 -11.30
CA SER A 299 -4.40 0.95 -11.95
C SER A 299 -4.14 1.63 -13.30
N SER A 300 -5.19 2.11 -13.98
CA SER A 300 -5.12 2.90 -15.20
C SER A 300 -5.01 4.41 -14.96
N LEU A 301 -4.73 4.85 -13.74
CA LEU A 301 -4.62 6.25 -13.31
C LEU A 301 -5.90 7.06 -13.57
N ARG A 302 -7.05 6.44 -13.41
CA ARG A 302 -8.36 7.11 -13.46
C ARG A 302 -8.93 7.19 -12.07
N GLU A 303 -9.46 8.33 -11.72
CA GLU A 303 -10.22 8.48 -10.50
C GLU A 303 -11.54 7.72 -10.58
N ARG A 304 -11.79 6.91 -9.58
CA ARG A 304 -13.03 6.16 -9.37
C ARG A 304 -13.55 6.38 -7.97
N ALA A 305 -14.83 6.15 -7.81
CA ALA A 305 -15.43 6.10 -6.49
C ALA A 305 -16.23 4.82 -6.31
N MET A 306 -16.31 4.38 -5.06
CA MET A 306 -17.07 3.20 -4.67
C MET A 306 -17.93 3.52 -3.45
N ILE A 307 -19.18 3.05 -3.47
CA ILE A 307 -20.12 3.08 -2.37
C ILE A 307 -20.47 1.62 -2.04
N VAL A 308 -20.40 1.24 -0.78
CA VAL A 308 -20.45 -0.16 -0.36
C VAL A 308 -21.32 -0.35 0.87
N GLY A 309 -22.17 -1.38 0.85
CA GLY A 309 -22.97 -1.81 2.01
C GLY A 309 -23.98 -0.77 2.45
N GLY A 310 -24.26 -0.72 3.75
CA GLY A 310 -25.22 0.19 4.34
C GLY A 310 -26.65 -0.31 4.34
N PHE A 311 -27.59 0.59 4.56
CA PHE A 311 -29.01 0.30 4.54
C PHE A 311 -29.71 1.02 3.39
N ALA A 312 -30.62 0.32 2.72
CA ALA A 312 -31.63 0.94 1.87
C ALA A 312 -32.68 1.67 2.71
N GLU A 313 -33.49 2.51 2.08
CA GLU A 313 -34.55 3.27 2.76
C GLU A 313 -35.56 2.37 3.50
N ASN A 314 -35.83 1.19 2.98
CA ASN A 314 -36.72 0.20 3.61
C ASN A 314 -36.11 -0.51 4.82
N GLY A 315 -34.87 -0.15 5.23
CA GLY A 315 -34.14 -0.78 6.32
C GLY A 315 -33.44 -2.07 5.97
N GLN A 316 -33.42 -2.48 4.71
CA GLN A 316 -32.69 -3.66 4.25
C GLN A 316 -31.19 -3.41 4.30
N SER A 317 -30.45 -4.28 4.97
CA SER A 317 -28.99 -4.31 4.95
C SER A 317 -28.49 -4.82 3.60
N LEU A 318 -27.53 -4.12 3.02
CA LEU A 318 -27.07 -4.30 1.65
C LEU A 318 -25.71 -5.02 1.58
N ASN A 319 -25.56 -5.87 0.57
CA ASN A 319 -24.30 -6.48 0.18
C ASN A 319 -23.83 -6.00 -1.21
N THR A 320 -24.44 -4.93 -1.70
CA THR A 320 -24.09 -4.33 -2.99
C THR A 320 -22.96 -3.35 -2.87
N ARG A 321 -22.28 -3.16 -3.98
CA ARG A 321 -21.36 -2.06 -4.17
C ARG A 321 -21.70 -1.35 -5.48
N TRP A 322 -21.56 -0.04 -5.45
CA TRP A 322 -21.78 0.84 -6.57
C TRP A 322 -20.47 1.52 -6.95
N ASN A 323 -20.08 1.40 -8.21
CA ASN A 323 -18.90 2.07 -8.73
C ASN A 323 -19.32 3.29 -9.56
N LEU A 324 -18.68 4.41 -9.31
CA LEU A 324 -18.76 5.64 -10.10
C LEU A 324 -17.49 5.78 -10.94
N GLU A 325 -17.68 6.02 -12.23
CA GLU A 325 -16.60 6.25 -13.19
C GLU A 325 -16.89 7.49 -14.02
N TYR A 326 -15.82 8.22 -14.37
CA TYR A 326 -15.89 9.34 -15.28
C TYR A 326 -15.12 9.04 -16.57
N SER A 327 -15.72 9.37 -17.72
CA SER A 327 -15.08 9.22 -19.02
C SER A 327 -15.46 10.38 -19.95
N ARG A 328 -14.49 11.17 -20.37
CA ARG A 328 -14.67 12.24 -21.35
C ARG A 328 -15.19 11.77 -22.71
N HIS A 329 -15.10 10.47 -23.00
CA HIS A 329 -15.52 9.88 -24.28
C HIS A 329 -16.96 9.37 -24.28
N THR A 330 -17.68 9.51 -23.18
CA THR A 330 -19.08 9.08 -23.04
C THR A 330 -19.93 10.32 -22.76
N PRO A 331 -20.58 10.92 -23.77
CA PRO A 331 -21.34 12.17 -23.57
C PRO A 331 -22.63 12.00 -22.78
N GLU A 332 -23.11 10.78 -22.63
CA GLU A 332 -24.30 10.47 -21.84
C GLU A 332 -24.05 10.75 -20.35
N ASN A 333 -25.02 11.33 -19.67
CA ASN A 333 -24.96 11.67 -18.25
C ASN A 333 -23.73 12.52 -17.86
N GLY A 334 -23.32 13.46 -18.71
CA GLY A 334 -22.13 14.29 -18.48
C GLY A 334 -20.80 13.55 -18.43
N GLY A 335 -20.76 12.32 -18.94
CA GLY A 335 -19.55 11.47 -18.90
C GLY A 335 -19.49 10.55 -17.68
N TYR A 336 -20.45 10.63 -16.79
CA TYR A 336 -20.50 9.79 -15.59
C TYR A 336 -21.24 8.48 -15.83
N ARG A 337 -20.78 7.44 -15.15
CA ARG A 337 -21.40 6.11 -15.14
C ARG A 337 -21.53 5.61 -13.71
N LEU A 338 -22.67 5.01 -13.43
CA LEU A 338 -22.94 4.27 -12.20
C LEU A 338 -23.14 2.81 -12.55
N GLN A 339 -22.44 1.93 -11.86
CA GLN A 339 -22.53 0.49 -12.08
C GLN A 339 -22.67 -0.24 -10.76
N GLU A 340 -23.75 -1.02 -10.65
CA GLU A 340 -23.95 -1.92 -9.52
C GLU A 340 -23.19 -3.23 -9.74
N PHE A 341 -22.59 -3.73 -8.66
CA PHE A 341 -22.02 -5.06 -8.57
C PHE A 341 -22.61 -5.78 -7.38
N SER A 342 -23.39 -6.82 -7.62
CA SER A 342 -23.77 -7.74 -6.56
C SER A 342 -22.57 -8.62 -6.20
N VAL A 343 -22.34 -8.78 -4.90
CA VAL A 343 -21.22 -9.59 -4.42
C VAL A 343 -21.75 -10.97 -4.05
N ASP A 344 -21.87 -11.83 -5.03
CA ASP A 344 -22.30 -13.24 -4.87
C ASP A 344 -21.25 -14.15 -4.23
N ARG A 345 -20.34 -13.60 -3.39
CA ARG A 345 -19.24 -14.40 -2.82
C ARG A 345 -19.34 -14.51 -1.31
N PRO A 346 -19.01 -15.70 -0.74
CA PRO A 346 -19.15 -15.99 0.70
C PRO A 346 -18.35 -15.08 1.64
N ALA A 347 -17.36 -14.35 1.12
CA ALA A 347 -16.52 -13.45 1.91
C ALA A 347 -17.15 -12.08 2.17
N PHE A 348 -18.25 -11.74 1.47
CA PHE A 348 -18.90 -10.45 1.59
C PHE A 348 -20.38 -10.65 1.92
N THR A 349 -20.68 -10.74 3.18
CA THR A 349 -22.05 -10.62 3.69
C THR A 349 -22.49 -9.15 3.65
N SER A 350 -23.78 -8.86 3.78
CA SER A 350 -24.23 -7.48 3.93
C SER A 350 -23.50 -6.84 5.12
N LEU A 351 -22.86 -5.69 4.90
CA LEU A 351 -22.09 -4.98 5.91
C LEU A 351 -22.61 -3.57 6.08
N THR A 352 -22.83 -3.18 7.33
CA THR A 352 -23.23 -1.82 7.69
C THR A 352 -22.26 -1.21 8.69
N GLY A 353 -22.13 0.11 8.68
CA GLY A 353 -21.23 0.82 9.59
C GLY A 353 -19.75 0.50 9.42
N ILE A 354 -19.34 0.04 8.24
CA ILE A 354 -17.94 -0.16 7.86
C ILE A 354 -17.23 1.15 7.62
N SER A 355 -15.90 1.14 7.70
CA SER A 355 -15.04 2.19 7.15
C SER A 355 -14.18 1.64 6.04
N ILE A 356 -14.02 2.41 4.97
CA ILE A 356 -13.20 2.06 3.81
C ILE A 356 -12.21 3.18 3.52
N ILE A 357 -10.98 2.80 3.18
CA ILE A 357 -9.93 3.73 2.73
C ILE A 357 -9.20 3.16 1.51
N SER A 358 -8.59 4.06 0.75
CA SER A 358 -7.57 3.72 -0.24
C SER A 358 -6.21 3.92 0.38
N TYR A 359 -5.37 2.89 0.38
CA TYR A 359 -4.06 2.91 1.00
C TYR A 359 -3.09 2.00 0.25
N ASN A 360 -1.94 2.54 -0.16
CA ASN A 360 -0.89 1.80 -0.88
C ASN A 360 -1.44 0.95 -2.04
N ASN A 361 -2.20 1.58 -2.96
CA ASN A 361 -2.83 0.93 -4.13
C ASN A 361 -3.81 -0.22 -3.80
N SER A 362 -4.27 -0.28 -2.57
CA SER A 362 -5.26 -1.25 -2.11
C SER A 362 -6.45 -0.54 -1.46
N LEU A 363 -7.58 -1.18 -1.43
CA LEU A 363 -8.72 -0.75 -0.63
C LEU A 363 -8.76 -1.59 0.64
N LEU A 364 -8.90 -0.93 1.77
CA LEU A 364 -8.99 -1.56 3.10
C LEU A 364 -10.33 -1.27 3.73
N MET A 365 -10.98 -2.30 4.29
CA MET A 365 -12.20 -2.13 5.09
C MET A 365 -11.97 -2.58 6.53
N PHE A 366 -12.54 -1.83 7.45
CA PHE A 366 -12.42 -2.03 8.89
C PHE A 366 -13.80 -2.09 9.54
N GLY A 367 -13.97 -3.01 10.48
CA GLY A 367 -15.15 -3.14 11.33
C GLY A 367 -16.44 -3.34 10.54
N GLY A 368 -17.54 -2.90 11.13
CA GLY A 368 -18.89 -3.09 10.60
C GLY A 368 -19.61 -4.28 11.23
N VAL A 369 -20.85 -4.43 10.87
CA VAL A 369 -21.72 -5.52 11.36
C VAL A 369 -22.46 -6.15 10.19
N ASP A 370 -22.58 -7.47 10.21
CA ASP A 370 -23.35 -8.23 9.20
C ASP A 370 -24.84 -8.30 9.52
N ALA A 371 -25.62 -8.90 8.61
CA ALA A 371 -27.07 -9.07 8.78
C ALA A 371 -27.45 -9.92 10.00
N ASN A 372 -26.51 -10.72 10.53
CA ASN A 372 -26.72 -11.54 11.72
C ASN A 372 -26.31 -10.83 13.02
N MET A 373 -26.02 -9.53 12.94
CA MET A 373 -25.49 -8.72 14.05
C MET A 373 -24.13 -9.22 14.56
N THR A 374 -23.32 -9.83 13.69
CA THR A 374 -21.94 -10.21 13.99
C THR A 374 -21.02 -9.04 13.64
N TYR A 375 -20.29 -8.54 14.63
CA TYR A 375 -19.34 -7.46 14.44
C TYR A 375 -18.02 -8.00 13.90
N PHE A 376 -17.50 -7.34 12.86
CA PHE A 376 -16.13 -7.54 12.44
C PHE A 376 -15.19 -6.98 13.50
N GLY A 377 -14.25 -7.80 13.94
CA GLY A 377 -13.32 -7.50 15.02
C GLY A 377 -12.00 -6.92 14.50
N ARG A 378 -10.96 -7.74 14.66
CA ARG A 378 -9.59 -7.36 14.34
C ARG A 378 -9.22 -7.61 12.87
N GLU A 379 -10.10 -8.22 12.12
CA GLU A 379 -9.90 -8.56 10.71
C GLU A 379 -9.92 -7.31 9.84
N ILE A 380 -9.04 -7.30 8.85
CA ILE A 380 -9.00 -6.29 7.80
C ILE A 380 -9.39 -6.97 6.50
N LEU A 381 -10.38 -6.43 5.79
CA LEU A 381 -10.69 -6.86 4.43
C LEU A 381 -9.85 -6.03 3.46
N ILE A 382 -9.15 -6.71 2.55
CA ILE A 382 -8.28 -6.09 1.57
C ILE A 382 -8.76 -6.43 0.16
N SER A 383 -8.77 -5.44 -0.71
CA SER A 383 -8.89 -5.60 -2.15
C SER A 383 -7.68 -4.96 -2.85
N THR A 384 -7.02 -5.73 -3.70
CA THR A 384 -5.90 -5.29 -4.56
C THR A 384 -6.30 -5.12 -6.02
N ASP A 385 -7.58 -5.29 -6.33
CA ASP A 385 -8.16 -5.26 -7.67
C ASP A 385 -9.36 -4.29 -7.78
N GLU A 386 -9.20 -3.11 -7.17
CA GLU A 386 -10.16 -2.01 -7.25
C GLU A 386 -11.55 -2.37 -6.69
N GLY A 387 -11.59 -3.20 -5.65
CA GLY A 387 -12.80 -3.66 -5.01
C GLY A 387 -13.54 -4.79 -5.75
N LEU A 388 -12.96 -5.41 -6.78
CA LEU A 388 -13.58 -6.54 -7.48
C LEU A 388 -13.63 -7.80 -6.61
N ASN A 389 -12.57 -8.09 -5.92
CA ASN A 389 -12.48 -9.19 -4.96
C ASN A 389 -12.00 -8.66 -3.62
N TRP A 390 -12.57 -9.22 -2.55
CA TRP A 390 -12.21 -8.92 -1.18
C TRP A 390 -11.73 -10.17 -0.48
N THR A 391 -10.63 -10.09 0.22
CA THR A 391 -10.06 -11.18 1.01
C THR A 391 -9.78 -10.69 2.42
N LEU A 392 -9.87 -11.59 3.39
CA LEU A 392 -9.33 -11.31 4.71
C LEU A 392 -7.82 -11.21 4.61
N ALA A 393 -7.26 -10.18 5.23
CA ALA A 393 -5.82 -10.05 5.39
C ALA A 393 -5.24 -11.25 6.14
N ASP A 394 -3.97 -11.57 5.89
CA ASP A 394 -3.27 -12.62 6.63
C ASP A 394 -3.29 -12.31 8.14
N SER A 395 -4.02 -13.11 8.89
CA SER A 395 -4.22 -12.92 10.32
C SER A 395 -2.94 -13.03 11.16
N THR A 396 -1.87 -13.57 10.58
CA THR A 396 -0.57 -13.65 11.26
C THR A 396 0.26 -12.37 11.10
N LYS A 397 -0.11 -11.52 10.14
CA LYS A 397 0.64 -10.31 9.79
C LYS A 397 -0.19 -9.03 9.89
N ASN A 398 -1.49 -9.10 9.58
CA ASN A 398 -2.29 -7.94 9.23
C ASN A 398 -3.60 -7.90 10.01
N GLN A 399 -3.51 -7.97 11.33
CA GLN A 399 -4.65 -7.78 12.23
C GLN A 399 -4.48 -6.51 13.05
N LEU A 400 -5.61 -5.94 13.46
CA LEU A 400 -5.64 -4.91 14.48
C LEU A 400 -5.15 -5.47 15.83
N PRO A 401 -4.67 -4.61 16.77
CA PRO A 401 -4.15 -5.04 18.06
C PRO A 401 -5.13 -5.91 18.87
N GLU A 402 -4.62 -6.74 19.78
CA GLU A 402 -5.46 -7.61 20.62
C GLU A 402 -6.44 -6.85 21.51
N ILE A 403 -6.09 -5.61 21.87
CA ILE A 403 -6.94 -4.74 22.67
C ILE A 403 -8.08 -4.10 21.88
N TYR A 404 -8.02 -4.13 20.53
CA TYR A 404 -9.06 -3.57 19.68
C TYR A 404 -10.35 -4.40 19.78
N GLN A 405 -11.44 -3.73 20.13
CA GLN A 405 -12.75 -4.36 20.25
C GLN A 405 -13.50 -4.33 18.90
N ALA A 406 -14.22 -5.43 18.63
CA ALA A 406 -15.09 -5.53 17.46
C ALA A 406 -16.16 -4.42 17.49
N ARG A 407 -16.28 -3.67 16.40
CA ARG A 407 -17.14 -2.47 16.38
C ARG A 407 -17.58 -2.09 14.97
N GLN A 408 -18.57 -1.23 14.89
CA GLN A 408 -19.03 -0.56 13.69
C GLN A 408 -18.92 0.97 13.85
N LYS A 409 -19.15 1.70 12.78
CA LYS A 409 -19.23 3.17 12.76
C LYS A 409 -17.96 3.90 13.24
N GLN A 410 -16.82 3.20 13.32
CA GLN A 410 -15.53 3.87 13.44
C GLN A 410 -15.24 4.69 12.19
N THR A 411 -14.36 5.65 12.29
CA THR A 411 -13.84 6.39 11.14
C THR A 411 -12.41 5.97 10.85
N ALA A 412 -12.12 5.62 9.60
CA ALA A 412 -10.77 5.39 9.12
C ALA A 412 -10.33 6.55 8.22
N ILE A 413 -9.14 7.08 8.47
CA ILE A 413 -8.54 8.21 7.72
C ILE A 413 -7.09 7.88 7.41
N VAL A 414 -6.64 8.26 6.23
CA VAL A 414 -5.21 8.25 5.86
C VAL A 414 -4.68 9.68 5.96
N LYS A 415 -3.62 9.86 6.74
CA LYS A 415 -2.87 11.12 6.83
C LYS A 415 -1.38 10.81 6.98
N ASP A 416 -0.53 11.48 6.20
CA ASP A 416 0.94 11.33 6.24
C ASP A 416 1.40 9.87 6.14
N ASN A 417 0.78 9.10 5.23
CA ASN A 417 1.00 7.66 5.04
C ASN A 417 0.66 6.77 6.25
N ASN A 418 0.03 7.30 7.29
CA ASN A 418 -0.50 6.54 8.40
C ASN A 418 -2.02 6.36 8.26
N ILE A 419 -2.51 5.26 8.77
CA ILE A 419 -3.95 4.96 8.88
C ILE A 419 -4.36 5.28 10.32
N TYR A 420 -5.38 6.10 10.49
CA TYR A 420 -5.96 6.41 11.79
C TYR A 420 -7.35 5.79 11.87
N LEU A 421 -7.61 5.06 12.95
CA LEU A 421 -8.94 4.54 13.27
C LEU A 421 -9.46 5.24 14.53
N PHE A 422 -10.59 5.90 14.42
CA PHE A 422 -11.20 6.68 15.49
C PHE A 422 -12.50 6.05 15.95
N GLY A 423 -12.63 5.83 17.23
CA GLY A 423 -13.88 5.55 17.92
C GLY A 423 -14.69 4.39 17.35
N GLY A 424 -15.96 4.59 17.19
CA GLY A 424 -16.96 3.59 16.78
C GLY A 424 -17.78 3.09 17.96
N GLN A 425 -18.63 2.09 17.71
CA GLN A 425 -19.52 1.54 18.74
C GLN A 425 -19.79 0.05 18.52
N ASP A 426 -20.17 -0.64 19.58
CA ASP A 426 -20.81 -1.95 19.50
C ASP A 426 -22.22 -1.90 20.10
N ALA A 427 -22.79 -3.05 20.45
CA ALA A 427 -24.12 -3.12 21.05
C ALA A 427 -24.17 -2.59 22.50
N TYR A 428 -23.03 -2.39 23.15
CA TYR A 428 -22.92 -2.11 24.57
C TYR A 428 -22.16 -0.85 24.92
N ALA A 429 -21.27 -0.40 24.03
CA ALA A 429 -20.35 0.71 24.28
C ALA A 429 -20.10 1.56 23.05
N THR A 430 -19.87 2.85 23.27
CA THR A 430 -19.25 3.78 22.32
C THR A 430 -17.77 3.91 22.70
N TYR A 431 -16.91 3.82 21.71
CA TYR A 431 -15.46 3.92 21.86
C TYR A 431 -14.97 5.30 21.45
N SER A 432 -13.96 5.80 22.14
CA SER A 432 -13.28 7.06 21.82
C SER A 432 -11.76 6.92 21.75
N ASP A 433 -11.30 5.68 21.59
CA ASP A 433 -9.89 5.36 21.39
C ASP A 433 -9.41 5.66 19.97
N VAL A 434 -8.11 5.82 19.81
CA VAL A 434 -7.47 6.05 18.52
C VAL A 434 -6.33 5.06 18.30
N TYR A 435 -6.35 4.44 17.14
CA TYR A 435 -5.27 3.57 16.68
C TYR A 435 -4.60 4.19 15.47
N GLU A 436 -3.29 4.16 15.46
CA GLU A 436 -2.46 4.51 14.32
C GLU A 436 -1.84 3.25 13.74
N GLY A 437 -1.92 3.10 12.43
CA GLY A 437 -1.39 1.97 11.69
C GLY A 437 -0.58 2.37 10.48
N ARG A 438 0.41 1.56 10.12
CA ARG A 438 1.24 1.81 8.95
C ARG A 438 1.74 0.51 8.33
N LEU A 439 1.77 0.46 7.01
CA LEU A 439 2.44 -0.61 6.29
C LEU A 439 3.94 -0.35 6.26
N ASN A 440 4.75 -1.33 6.70
CA ASN A 440 6.19 -1.14 6.86
C ASN A 440 6.91 -0.79 5.54
N SER A 441 6.43 -1.26 4.38
CA SER A 441 7.05 -0.97 3.08
C SER A 441 6.96 0.50 2.63
N ILE A 442 6.15 1.33 3.27
CA ILE A 442 5.99 2.75 2.88
C ILE A 442 7.21 3.60 3.26
N ASP A 443 8.07 3.11 4.16
CA ASP A 443 9.28 3.80 4.61
C ASP A 443 10.53 3.48 3.78
N TRP A 444 10.40 2.77 2.65
CA TRP A 444 11.56 2.23 1.91
C TRP A 444 11.75 2.84 0.53
#